data_dd8d4e6e75bd2a7ed596b67d34c53413
#
_entry.id   dd8d4e6e75bd2a7ed596b67d34c53413
#
_cell.length_a   1.000
_cell.length_b   1.000
_cell.length_c   1.000
_cell.angle_alpha   90.00
_cell.angle_beta   90.00
_cell.angle_gamma   90.00
#
_symmetry.space_group_name_H-M   'P 1'
#
loop_
_entity.id
_entity.type
_entity.pdbx_description
1 polymer ?
#
loop_
_entity_poly.entity_id
_entity_poly.type
_entity_poly.pdbx_seq_one_letter_code
_entity_poly.pdbx_strand_id
1 'polypeptide(L)'
;MSQRADVSLAYVALVVSDVEEAAAVFERDFGLRRAACAVGRAGRRVPVLSIGRSALALFPPGDPFVGGQAKPGLHHIAPGMKDPLAAARTATAAGIPVTEAEPREGLNGAARLLLSPSATVGVRTYLSEPLALEPPRPGFVERIDHLGVASADNGAAVEAFVRRLGCPLESTQTDVEVQIAVESFTSDRYGVAYHARPPAPVGGLRVAFVTVGDCELEFLQEFDPRPGARVAHERPGTTRQDQGAVARFIATRGAGLHHMALKVPDINGALAALGRAGHALIDSVGRPGSRRALIGFIHPKSLGGVLLHLVQREDL
;
A
#
# COMPACT_ATOMS: atom_id res chain seq x y z
N MET A 1 -11.48 -29.97 0.69
CA MET A 1 -12.08 -28.64 0.73
C MET A 1 -11.53 -27.93 1.95
N SER A 2 -10.45 -27.19 1.79
CA SER A 2 -9.82 -26.41 2.85
C SER A 2 -10.81 -25.31 3.31
N GLN A 3 -11.13 -25.28 4.59
CA GLN A 3 -11.78 -24.11 5.19
C GLN A 3 -10.87 -22.90 4.92
N ARG A 4 -11.28 -22.04 4.00
CA ARG A 4 -10.72 -20.68 3.90
C ARG A 4 -11.01 -20.04 5.26
N ALA A 5 -10.00 -19.99 6.13
CA ALA A 5 -10.10 -19.20 7.32
C ALA A 5 -10.53 -17.79 6.90
N ASP A 6 -11.52 -17.24 7.59
CA ASP A 6 -11.99 -15.86 7.41
C ASP A 6 -10.91 -14.91 7.96
N VAL A 7 -9.75 -14.89 7.26
CA VAL A 7 -8.63 -14.03 7.60
C VAL A 7 -9.03 -12.62 7.20
N SER A 8 -9.19 -11.74 8.16
CA SER A 8 -9.34 -10.31 7.93
C SER A 8 -8.01 -9.60 8.23
N LEU A 9 -7.79 -8.47 7.63
CA LEU A 9 -6.71 -7.59 8.06
C LEU A 9 -7.16 -6.86 9.33
N ALA A 10 -6.66 -7.26 10.50
CA ALA A 10 -7.05 -6.65 11.77
C ALA A 10 -6.72 -5.15 11.78
N TYR A 11 -5.49 -4.80 11.35
CA TYR A 11 -5.10 -3.40 11.20
C TYR A 11 -3.83 -3.24 10.33
N VAL A 12 -3.64 -2.00 9.86
CA VAL A 12 -2.38 -1.49 9.29
C VAL A 12 -1.81 -0.47 10.26
N ALA A 13 -0.53 -0.59 10.62
CA ALA A 13 0.15 0.39 11.46
C ALA A 13 0.86 1.44 10.59
N LEU A 14 0.59 2.70 10.90
CA LEU A 14 1.18 3.86 10.24
C LEU A 14 2.05 4.63 11.24
N VAL A 15 3.22 5.05 10.80
CA VAL A 15 4.01 6.07 11.50
C VAL A 15 3.72 7.41 10.85
N VAL A 16 3.24 8.38 11.66
CA VAL A 16 2.84 9.71 11.19
C VAL A 16 3.57 10.78 11.97
N SER A 17 3.88 11.90 11.33
CA SER A 17 4.65 12.99 11.96
C SER A 17 3.95 13.62 13.17
N ASP A 18 2.61 13.76 13.09
CA ASP A 18 1.74 14.19 14.18
C ASP A 18 0.52 13.26 14.24
N VAL A 19 0.38 12.55 15.34
CA VAL A 19 -0.65 11.50 15.52
C VAL A 19 -2.05 12.09 15.63
N GLU A 20 -2.19 13.19 16.38
CA GLU A 20 -3.50 13.80 16.59
C GLU A 20 -3.98 14.55 15.36
N GLU A 21 -3.09 15.26 14.68
CA GLU A 21 -3.40 15.93 13.42
C GLU A 21 -3.80 14.90 12.34
N ALA A 22 -3.02 13.82 12.18
CA ALA A 22 -3.35 12.77 11.21
C ALA A 22 -4.68 12.08 11.55
N ALA A 23 -4.94 11.77 12.82
CA ALA A 23 -6.22 11.20 13.24
C ALA A 23 -7.38 12.14 12.92
N ALA A 24 -7.25 13.43 13.24
CA ALA A 24 -8.29 14.43 12.94
C ALA A 24 -8.56 14.57 11.44
N VAL A 25 -7.51 14.51 10.60
CA VAL A 25 -7.64 14.51 9.13
C VAL A 25 -8.42 13.28 8.66
N PHE A 26 -8.06 12.09 9.10
CA PHE A 26 -8.76 10.86 8.72
C PHE A 26 -10.24 10.87 9.18
N GLU A 27 -10.54 11.42 10.36
CA GLU A 27 -11.92 11.56 10.84
C GLU A 27 -12.72 12.57 10.03
N ARG A 28 -12.19 13.78 9.87
CA ARG A 28 -12.91 14.92 9.28
C ARG A 28 -13.02 14.80 7.77
N ASP A 29 -11.90 14.48 7.10
CA ASP A 29 -11.78 14.60 5.65
C ASP A 29 -11.98 13.26 4.93
N PHE A 30 -11.78 12.12 5.62
CA PHE A 30 -12.03 10.78 5.08
C PHE A 30 -13.26 10.10 5.72
N GLY A 31 -13.83 10.69 6.76
CA GLY A 31 -15.03 10.18 7.42
C GLY A 31 -14.80 8.91 8.25
N LEU A 32 -13.55 8.58 8.61
CA LEU A 32 -13.28 7.37 9.37
C LEU A 32 -13.70 7.52 10.84
N ARG A 33 -14.13 6.40 11.46
CA ARG A 33 -14.49 6.38 12.89
C ARG A 33 -13.24 6.15 13.72
N ARG A 34 -12.93 7.10 14.61
CA ARG A 34 -11.84 6.98 15.57
C ARG A 34 -12.28 6.20 16.81
N ALA A 35 -11.42 5.29 17.23
CA ALA A 35 -11.39 4.66 18.54
C ALA A 35 -10.00 4.89 19.16
N ALA A 36 -9.83 4.47 20.42
CA ALA A 36 -8.53 4.52 21.08
C ALA A 36 -8.23 3.14 21.67
N CYS A 37 -7.15 2.50 21.20
CA CYS A 37 -6.71 1.20 21.69
C CYS A 37 -5.56 1.34 22.67
N ALA A 38 -5.57 0.52 23.72
CA ALA A 38 -4.46 0.41 24.66
C ALA A 38 -3.25 -0.26 24.00
N VAL A 39 -2.06 0.20 24.35
CA VAL A 39 -0.77 -0.36 23.91
C VAL A 39 0.11 -0.59 25.13
N GLY A 40 0.54 -1.83 25.32
CA GLY A 40 1.40 -2.25 26.42
C GLY A 40 0.74 -2.16 27.80
N ARG A 41 1.41 -2.73 28.79
CA ARG A 41 0.92 -2.80 30.19
C ARG A 41 0.66 -1.42 30.83
N ALA A 42 1.33 -0.38 30.37
CA ALA A 42 1.13 0.99 30.87
C ALA A 42 -0.20 1.61 30.40
N GLY A 43 -0.97 0.93 29.57
CA GLY A 43 -2.27 1.40 29.11
C GLY A 43 -2.21 2.66 28.23
N ARG A 44 -1.05 2.98 27.64
CA ARG A 44 -0.94 4.08 26.68
C ARG A 44 -1.93 3.86 25.54
N ARG A 45 -2.69 4.90 25.19
CA ARG A 45 -3.70 4.81 24.14
C ARG A 45 -3.20 5.44 22.84
N VAL A 46 -3.51 4.79 21.74
CA VAL A 46 -3.21 5.28 20.38
C VAL A 46 -4.50 5.39 19.57
N PRO A 47 -4.61 6.38 18.67
CA PRO A 47 -5.74 6.45 17.75
C PRO A 47 -5.76 5.25 16.81
N VAL A 48 -6.94 4.66 16.67
CA VAL A 48 -7.23 3.60 15.71
C VAL A 48 -8.49 3.98 14.97
N LEU A 49 -8.44 3.94 13.64
CA LEU A 49 -9.54 4.37 12.79
C LEU A 49 -10.11 3.17 12.07
N SER A 50 -11.40 2.89 12.27
CA SER A 50 -12.11 1.80 11.59
C SER A 50 -12.31 2.12 10.11
N ILE A 51 -12.02 1.16 9.22
CA ILE A 51 -12.14 1.29 7.78
C ILE A 51 -12.48 -0.08 7.15
N GLY A 52 -13.63 -0.20 6.49
CA GLY A 52 -14.11 -1.48 5.98
C GLY A 52 -14.17 -2.54 7.10
N ARG A 53 -13.49 -3.65 6.92
CA ARG A 53 -13.34 -4.71 7.93
C ARG A 53 -11.99 -4.65 8.68
N SER A 54 -11.23 -3.58 8.46
CA SER A 54 -9.88 -3.35 8.97
C SER A 54 -9.79 -2.08 9.81
N ALA A 55 -8.59 -1.72 10.21
CA ALA A 55 -8.32 -0.46 10.90
C ALA A 55 -6.96 0.12 10.54
N LEU A 56 -6.79 1.43 10.77
CA LEU A 56 -5.51 2.12 10.75
C LEU A 56 -5.10 2.44 12.19
N ALA A 57 -3.92 2.00 12.62
CA ALA A 57 -3.38 2.34 13.93
C ALA A 57 -2.22 3.35 13.76
N LEU A 58 -2.30 4.50 14.43
CA LEU A 58 -1.37 5.61 14.23
C LEU A 58 -0.35 5.69 15.37
N PHE A 59 0.92 5.82 14.99
CA PHE A 59 2.04 5.89 15.93
C PHE A 59 2.96 7.07 15.60
N PRO A 60 3.56 7.72 16.60
CA PRO A 60 4.59 8.74 16.37
C PRO A 60 5.91 8.08 15.93
N PRO A 61 6.81 8.84 15.28
CA PRO A 61 8.17 8.39 15.01
C PRO A 61 8.89 7.97 16.30
N GLY A 62 9.67 6.87 16.21
CA GLY A 62 10.42 6.36 17.36
C GLY A 62 9.62 5.51 18.34
N ASP A 63 8.33 5.30 18.11
CA ASP A 63 7.48 4.50 19.01
C ASP A 63 7.98 3.03 19.10
N PRO A 64 8.12 2.47 20.32
CA PRO A 64 8.59 1.09 20.49
C PRO A 64 7.65 0.03 19.85
N PHE A 65 6.34 0.31 19.77
CA PHE A 65 5.39 -0.62 19.15
C PHE A 65 5.66 -0.84 17.66
N VAL A 66 6.19 0.16 16.99
CA VAL A 66 6.63 0.13 15.59
C VAL A 66 8.15 -0.02 15.47
N GLY A 67 8.80 -0.67 16.44
CA GLY A 67 10.24 -0.98 16.40
C GLY A 67 11.13 0.26 16.32
N GLY A 68 10.67 1.42 16.79
CA GLY A 68 11.44 2.65 16.76
C GLY A 68 11.58 3.30 15.38
N GLN A 69 10.73 2.95 14.40
CA GLN A 69 10.79 3.57 13.07
C GLN A 69 10.74 5.10 13.17
N ALA A 70 11.79 5.76 12.69
CA ALA A 70 11.92 7.22 12.77
C ALA A 70 11.23 7.95 11.62
N LYS A 71 11.13 7.34 10.44
CA LYS A 71 10.56 7.97 9.24
C LYS A 71 9.06 7.65 9.12
N PRO A 72 8.19 8.64 8.89
CA PRO A 72 6.77 8.42 8.58
C PRO A 72 6.55 7.50 7.38
N GLY A 73 5.41 6.81 7.36
CA GLY A 73 4.99 5.88 6.31
C GLY A 73 4.28 4.65 6.88
N LEU A 74 4.01 3.68 6.04
CA LEU A 74 3.47 2.39 6.47
C LEU A 74 4.55 1.61 7.21
N HIS A 75 4.15 0.91 8.29
CA HIS A 75 5.09 0.12 9.07
C HIS A 75 4.83 -1.38 8.97
N HIS A 76 3.64 -1.85 9.27
CA HIS A 76 3.31 -3.26 9.22
C HIS A 76 1.83 -3.53 8.97
N ILE A 77 1.56 -4.74 8.52
CA ILE A 77 0.21 -5.31 8.47
C ILE A 77 0.02 -6.28 9.63
N ALA A 78 -1.21 -6.40 10.08
CA ALA A 78 -1.59 -7.37 11.10
C ALA A 78 -2.80 -8.20 10.63
N PRO A 79 -2.59 -9.29 9.86
CA PRO A 79 -3.66 -10.25 9.59
C PRO A 79 -4.25 -10.80 10.88
N GLY A 80 -5.59 -10.78 10.97
CA GLY A 80 -6.32 -11.25 12.13
C GLY A 80 -6.48 -12.77 12.10
N MET A 81 -5.91 -13.46 13.08
CA MET A 81 -5.93 -14.91 13.22
C MET A 81 -6.68 -15.31 14.48
N LYS A 82 -7.55 -16.29 14.39
CA LYS A 82 -8.25 -16.83 15.57
C LYS A 82 -7.27 -17.41 16.61
N ASP A 83 -6.18 -18.01 16.14
CA ASP A 83 -5.06 -18.53 16.94
C ASP A 83 -3.74 -18.13 16.27
N PRO A 84 -3.14 -16.99 16.66
CA PRO A 84 -1.87 -16.53 16.09
C PRO A 84 -0.70 -17.50 16.31
N LEU A 85 -0.70 -18.26 17.43
CA LEU A 85 0.33 -19.28 17.71
C LEU A 85 0.23 -20.46 16.76
N ALA A 86 -0.99 -20.96 16.50
CA ALA A 86 -1.18 -22.03 15.52
C ALA A 86 -0.81 -21.58 14.12
N ALA A 87 -1.20 -20.35 13.73
CA ALA A 87 -0.82 -19.76 12.45
C ALA A 87 0.71 -19.59 12.33
N ALA A 88 1.39 -19.18 13.38
CA ALA A 88 2.85 -19.06 13.44
C ALA A 88 3.56 -20.42 13.28
N ARG A 89 3.06 -21.46 13.91
CA ARG A 89 3.58 -22.84 13.72
C ARG A 89 3.43 -23.29 12.27
N THR A 90 2.27 -23.04 11.67
CA THR A 90 2.00 -23.38 10.27
C THR A 90 2.94 -22.61 9.33
N ALA A 91 3.10 -21.29 9.53
CA ALA A 91 4.01 -20.47 8.75
C ALA A 91 5.47 -20.94 8.88
N THR A 92 5.91 -21.26 10.10
CA THR A 92 7.26 -21.79 10.36
C THR A 92 7.50 -23.12 9.66
N ALA A 93 6.53 -24.03 9.72
CA ALA A 93 6.60 -25.31 9.00
C ALA A 93 6.66 -25.14 7.47
N ALA A 94 6.07 -24.05 6.95
CA ALA A 94 6.15 -23.67 5.54
C ALA A 94 7.42 -22.86 5.19
N GLY A 95 8.36 -22.69 6.12
CA GLY A 95 9.62 -21.99 5.89
C GLY A 95 9.54 -20.46 6.05
N ILE A 96 8.49 -19.95 6.72
CA ILE A 96 8.36 -18.53 7.12
C ILE A 96 8.43 -18.47 8.66
N PRO A 97 9.63 -18.39 9.26
CA PRO A 97 9.77 -18.42 10.71
C PRO A 97 9.28 -17.12 11.37
N VAL A 98 8.90 -17.20 12.64
CA VAL A 98 8.70 -16.04 13.50
C VAL A 98 10.05 -15.52 14.03
N THR A 99 10.09 -14.23 14.37
CA THR A 99 11.31 -13.61 14.93
C THR A 99 11.42 -13.81 16.44
N GLU A 100 10.31 -14.15 17.12
CA GLU A 100 10.22 -14.29 18.56
C GLU A 100 9.55 -15.61 18.93
N ALA A 101 10.05 -16.26 20.00
CA ALA A 101 9.49 -17.52 20.47
C ALA A 101 8.12 -17.34 21.14
N GLU A 102 7.93 -16.20 21.82
CA GLU A 102 6.72 -15.88 22.56
C GLU A 102 5.95 -14.72 21.94
N PRO A 103 4.60 -14.73 21.99
CA PRO A 103 3.81 -13.60 21.52
C PRO A 103 4.12 -12.32 22.28
N ARG A 104 4.17 -11.20 21.56
CA ARG A 104 4.16 -9.87 22.17
C ARG A 104 2.74 -9.37 22.35
N GLU A 105 2.58 -8.44 23.26
CA GLU A 105 1.35 -7.70 23.43
C GLU A 105 1.10 -6.78 22.24
N GLY A 106 -0.08 -6.86 21.66
CA GLY A 106 -0.59 -6.04 20.57
C GLY A 106 -1.52 -4.93 21.05
N LEU A 107 -2.44 -4.51 20.17
CA LEU A 107 -3.47 -3.53 20.51
C LEU A 107 -4.54 -4.19 21.41
N ASN A 108 -4.97 -3.45 22.46
CA ASN A 108 -5.95 -3.92 23.45
C ASN A 108 -5.59 -5.28 24.10
N GLY A 109 -4.29 -5.56 24.27
CA GLY A 109 -3.81 -6.80 24.86
C GLY A 109 -3.84 -8.02 23.93
N ALA A 110 -4.23 -7.86 22.67
CA ALA A 110 -4.21 -8.94 21.69
C ALA A 110 -2.80 -9.51 21.51
N ALA A 111 -2.69 -10.84 21.42
CA ALA A 111 -1.40 -11.47 21.13
C ALA A 111 -0.98 -11.20 19.68
N ARG A 112 0.32 -10.94 19.45
CA ARG A 112 0.89 -10.79 18.11
C ARG A 112 2.27 -11.44 17.99
N LEU A 113 2.57 -11.97 16.80
CA LEU A 113 3.84 -12.62 16.45
C LEU A 113 4.35 -12.08 15.12
N LEU A 114 5.58 -11.61 15.08
CA LEU A 114 6.20 -11.10 13.85
C LEU A 114 6.78 -12.25 13.03
N LEU A 115 6.31 -12.42 11.80
CA LEU A 115 6.98 -13.25 10.81
C LEU A 115 8.30 -12.59 10.41
N SER A 116 9.32 -13.41 10.11
CA SER A 116 10.62 -12.89 9.68
C SER A 116 10.47 -11.99 8.43
N PRO A 117 10.80 -10.68 8.52
CA PRO A 117 10.66 -9.78 7.37
C PRO A 117 11.51 -10.19 6.16
N SER A 118 12.63 -10.86 6.37
CA SER A 118 13.44 -11.41 5.27
C SER A 118 12.73 -12.54 4.53
N ALA A 119 11.91 -13.34 5.24
CA ALA A 119 11.11 -14.41 4.63
C ALA A 119 9.81 -13.89 4.00
N THR A 120 9.33 -12.70 4.37
CA THR A 120 8.17 -12.02 3.81
C THR A 120 8.55 -10.83 2.91
N VAL A 121 9.70 -10.93 2.25
CA VAL A 121 10.25 -9.97 1.25
C VAL A 121 10.20 -8.50 1.69
N GLY A 122 10.46 -8.26 2.98
CA GLY A 122 10.47 -6.93 3.59
C GLY A 122 9.12 -6.46 4.15
N VAL A 123 8.03 -7.16 3.87
CA VAL A 123 6.70 -6.82 4.45
C VAL A 123 6.65 -7.26 5.90
N ARG A 124 6.69 -6.31 6.83
CA ARG A 124 6.50 -6.63 8.26
C ARG A 124 5.08 -7.11 8.48
N THR A 125 4.93 -8.39 8.82
CA THR A 125 3.63 -9.06 8.98
C THR A 125 3.54 -9.62 10.39
N TYR A 126 2.61 -9.06 11.19
CA TYR A 126 2.29 -9.57 12.53
C TYR A 126 1.04 -10.45 12.46
N LEU A 127 1.17 -11.73 12.71
CA LEU A 127 0.01 -12.58 13.00
C LEU A 127 -0.60 -12.10 14.32
N SER A 128 -1.81 -11.58 14.31
CA SER A 128 -2.46 -10.96 15.47
C SER A 128 -3.85 -11.53 15.68
N GLU A 129 -4.35 -11.48 16.90
CA GLU A 129 -5.78 -11.68 17.12
C GLU A 129 -6.59 -10.58 16.41
N PRO A 130 -7.84 -10.86 16.00
CA PRO A 130 -8.72 -9.84 15.42
C PRO A 130 -8.94 -8.68 16.39
N LEU A 131 -9.01 -7.46 15.87
CA LEU A 131 -9.27 -6.27 16.66
C LEU A 131 -10.76 -5.98 16.65
N ALA A 132 -11.40 -6.08 17.82
CA ALA A 132 -12.82 -5.74 17.96
C ALA A 132 -12.97 -4.22 18.05
N LEU A 133 -13.51 -3.61 17.01
CA LEU A 133 -13.81 -2.19 16.92
C LEU A 133 -15.27 -1.99 16.47
N GLU A 134 -15.81 -0.83 16.81
CA GLU A 134 -17.06 -0.36 16.21
C GLU A 134 -16.91 -0.29 14.68
N PRO A 135 -17.93 -0.70 13.93
CA PRO A 135 -17.90 -0.64 12.48
C PRO A 135 -17.66 0.81 11.99
N PRO A 136 -17.06 0.98 10.81
CA PRO A 136 -16.87 2.30 10.23
C PRO A 136 -18.22 3.03 10.04
N ARG A 137 -18.17 4.36 10.02
CA ARG A 137 -19.34 5.16 9.62
C ARG A 137 -19.55 5.02 8.11
N PRO A 138 -20.80 5.09 7.63
CA PRO A 138 -21.04 5.29 6.22
C PRO A 138 -20.33 6.57 5.75
N GLY A 139 -19.51 6.45 4.72
CA GLY A 139 -18.71 7.55 4.19
C GLY A 139 -18.30 7.28 2.75
N PHE A 140 -17.49 8.16 2.19
CA PHE A 140 -17.01 7.96 0.82
C PHE A 140 -15.85 6.96 0.72
N VAL A 141 -15.19 6.62 1.83
CA VAL A 141 -14.17 5.56 1.86
C VAL A 141 -14.86 4.24 2.23
N GLU A 142 -14.76 3.25 1.34
CA GLU A 142 -15.37 1.94 1.55
C GLU A 142 -14.46 1.00 2.36
N ARG A 143 -13.19 0.89 1.96
CA ARG A 143 -12.20 -0.02 2.55
C ARG A 143 -10.78 0.33 2.15
N ILE A 144 -9.81 -0.34 2.73
CA ILE A 144 -8.47 -0.41 2.15
C ILE A 144 -8.57 -1.30 0.91
N ASP A 145 -8.27 -0.77 -0.27
CA ASP A 145 -8.27 -1.54 -1.51
C ASP A 145 -7.02 -2.42 -1.58
N HIS A 146 -5.86 -1.79 -1.48
CA HIS A 146 -4.59 -2.50 -1.45
C HIS A 146 -3.51 -1.72 -0.70
N LEU A 147 -2.43 -2.42 -0.39
CA LEU A 147 -1.19 -1.87 0.12
C LEU A 147 -0.09 -2.11 -0.89
N GLY A 148 0.46 -1.05 -1.46
CA GLY A 148 1.58 -1.12 -2.38
C GLY A 148 2.85 -1.52 -1.65
N VAL A 149 3.56 -2.48 -2.19
CA VAL A 149 4.83 -3.00 -1.68
C VAL A 149 5.92 -2.76 -2.70
N ALA A 150 6.93 -1.99 -2.33
CA ALA A 150 8.13 -1.88 -3.13
C ALA A 150 8.89 -3.22 -3.07
N SER A 151 8.89 -3.94 -4.17
CA SER A 151 9.39 -5.32 -4.27
C SER A 151 10.65 -5.39 -5.13
N ALA A 152 11.67 -6.04 -4.60
CA ALA A 152 12.87 -6.34 -5.37
C ALA A 152 12.69 -7.57 -6.28
N ASP A 153 11.79 -8.49 -5.88
CA ASP A 153 11.53 -9.75 -6.61
C ASP A 153 10.08 -10.22 -6.36
N ASN A 154 9.22 -10.07 -7.35
CA ASN A 154 7.84 -10.52 -7.28
C ASN A 154 7.72 -12.06 -7.28
N GLY A 155 8.69 -12.78 -7.83
CA GLY A 155 8.74 -14.24 -7.76
C GLY A 155 8.92 -14.72 -6.31
N ALA A 156 9.85 -14.10 -5.57
CA ALA A 156 10.03 -14.35 -4.15
C ALA A 156 8.79 -13.96 -3.32
N ALA A 157 8.11 -12.86 -3.67
CA ALA A 157 6.88 -12.45 -3.01
C ALA A 157 5.75 -13.47 -3.20
N VAL A 158 5.54 -13.96 -4.43
CA VAL A 158 4.56 -15.01 -4.73
C VAL A 158 4.92 -16.31 -4.02
N GLU A 159 6.20 -16.68 -3.99
CA GLU A 159 6.65 -17.86 -3.23
C GLU A 159 6.30 -17.74 -1.75
N ALA A 160 6.59 -16.60 -1.12
CA ALA A 160 6.36 -16.38 0.31
C ALA A 160 4.86 -16.32 0.64
N PHE A 161 4.12 -15.44 0.00
CA PHE A 161 2.73 -15.17 0.38
C PHE A 161 1.74 -16.19 -0.21
N VAL A 162 1.93 -16.61 -1.46
CA VAL A 162 0.97 -17.51 -2.11
C VAL A 162 1.28 -18.96 -1.80
N ARG A 163 2.52 -19.42 -2.05
CA ARG A 163 2.83 -20.86 -1.91
C ARG A 163 3.04 -21.26 -0.46
N ARG A 164 3.71 -20.44 0.35
CA ARG A 164 4.04 -20.79 1.73
C ARG A 164 2.98 -20.34 2.73
N LEU A 165 2.48 -19.10 2.64
CA LEU A 165 1.44 -18.60 3.55
C LEU A 165 0.02 -18.94 3.09
N GLY A 166 -0.17 -19.42 1.84
CA GLY A 166 -1.47 -19.85 1.32
C GLY A 166 -2.41 -18.70 0.97
N CYS A 167 -1.92 -17.47 0.83
CA CYS A 167 -2.71 -16.34 0.38
C CYS A 167 -3.08 -16.51 -1.11
N PRO A 168 -4.30 -16.20 -1.53
CA PRO A 168 -4.68 -16.27 -2.94
C PRO A 168 -3.87 -15.28 -3.79
N LEU A 169 -3.37 -15.74 -4.95
CA LEU A 169 -2.91 -14.83 -5.99
C LEU A 169 -4.15 -14.34 -6.75
N GLU A 170 -4.42 -13.03 -6.68
CA GLU A 170 -5.57 -12.44 -7.40
C GLU A 170 -5.23 -12.30 -8.87
N SER A 171 -4.15 -11.59 -9.20
CA SER A 171 -3.69 -11.40 -10.57
C SER A 171 -2.23 -11.01 -10.65
N THR A 172 -1.69 -11.07 -11.86
CA THR A 172 -0.40 -10.47 -12.22
C THR A 172 -0.56 -9.63 -13.47
N GLN A 173 0.20 -8.54 -13.56
CA GLN A 173 0.24 -7.73 -14.77
C GLN A 173 1.65 -7.20 -15.03
N THR A 174 1.87 -6.75 -16.26
CA THR A 174 3.09 -6.08 -16.68
C THR A 174 2.69 -4.79 -17.37
N ASP A 175 3.07 -3.69 -16.77
CA ASP A 175 2.84 -2.35 -17.29
C ASP A 175 4.12 -1.88 -17.99
N VAL A 176 4.00 -1.41 -19.23
CA VAL A 176 5.10 -0.83 -20.00
C VAL A 176 4.74 0.60 -20.34
N GLU A 177 5.57 1.53 -19.93
CA GLU A 177 5.44 2.92 -20.36
C GLU A 177 6.13 3.12 -21.69
N VAL A 178 5.41 3.77 -22.62
CA VAL A 178 5.85 3.99 -24.00
C VAL A 178 5.86 5.48 -24.28
N GLN A 179 6.99 5.98 -24.77
CA GLN A 179 7.11 7.34 -25.26
C GLN A 179 6.76 7.38 -26.75
N ILE A 180 5.88 8.30 -27.12
CA ILE A 180 5.52 8.60 -28.51
C ILE A 180 6.04 10.00 -28.84
N ALA A 181 6.80 10.11 -29.92
CA ALA A 181 7.27 11.39 -30.41
C ALA A 181 6.63 11.68 -31.77
N VAL A 182 6.01 12.86 -31.87
CA VAL A 182 5.47 13.39 -33.12
C VAL A 182 6.12 14.74 -33.36
N GLU A 183 6.72 14.89 -34.55
CA GLU A 183 7.35 16.14 -34.98
C GLU A 183 6.50 16.77 -36.11
N SER A 184 6.31 18.07 -36.07
CA SER A 184 5.66 18.79 -37.15
C SER A 184 6.70 19.67 -37.90
N PHE A 185 6.63 19.64 -39.22
CA PHE A 185 7.45 20.45 -40.08
C PHE A 185 6.51 21.38 -40.83
N THR A 186 6.70 22.68 -40.67
CA THR A 186 5.87 23.70 -41.31
C THR A 186 6.66 24.43 -42.38
N SER A 187 6.13 24.47 -43.60
CA SER A 187 6.70 25.20 -44.71
C SER A 187 5.64 26.10 -45.31
N ASP A 188 6.00 27.35 -45.59
CA ASP A 188 5.16 28.31 -46.31
C ASP A 188 4.82 27.87 -47.74
N ARG A 189 5.71 27.08 -48.36
CA ARG A 189 5.54 26.55 -49.71
C ARG A 189 4.84 25.18 -49.76
N TYR A 190 5.16 24.28 -48.79
CA TYR A 190 4.72 22.88 -48.83
C TYR A 190 3.70 22.54 -47.76
N GLY A 191 3.30 23.48 -46.91
CA GLY A 191 2.33 23.29 -45.86
C GLY A 191 2.93 22.60 -44.62
N VAL A 192 2.08 21.90 -43.86
CA VAL A 192 2.47 21.21 -42.62
C VAL A 192 2.52 19.71 -42.86
N ALA A 193 3.65 19.11 -42.49
CA ALA A 193 3.81 17.65 -42.44
C ALA A 193 4.06 17.18 -41.01
N TYR A 194 3.46 16.06 -40.63
CA TYR A 194 3.70 15.41 -39.35
C TYR A 194 4.52 14.15 -39.56
N HIS A 195 5.50 13.93 -38.69
CA HIS A 195 6.34 12.77 -38.70
C HIS A 195 6.28 12.11 -37.32
N ALA A 196 5.74 10.89 -37.22
CA ALA A 196 5.70 10.10 -35.99
C ALA A 196 6.90 9.13 -35.96
N ARG A 197 7.62 9.10 -34.84
CA ARG A 197 8.61 8.07 -34.61
C ARG A 197 7.93 6.83 -34.02
N PRO A 198 8.46 5.62 -34.24
CA PRO A 198 7.95 4.43 -33.58
C PRO A 198 7.92 4.60 -32.07
N PRO A 199 6.88 4.10 -31.38
CA PRO A 199 6.82 4.11 -29.93
C PRO A 199 8.03 3.41 -29.32
N ALA A 200 8.65 4.05 -28.32
CA ALA A 200 9.80 3.50 -27.62
C ALA A 200 9.46 3.22 -26.15
N PRO A 201 9.65 1.99 -25.63
CA PRO A 201 9.46 1.72 -24.22
C PRO A 201 10.50 2.47 -23.39
N VAL A 202 10.07 3.09 -22.28
CA VAL A 202 10.94 3.91 -21.43
C VAL A 202 11.02 3.41 -19.98
N GLY A 203 10.11 2.54 -19.56
CA GLY A 203 10.11 1.92 -18.25
C GLY A 203 9.02 0.87 -18.12
N GLY A 204 9.02 0.11 -17.05
CA GLY A 204 7.99 -0.89 -16.78
C GLY A 204 7.88 -1.28 -15.32
N LEU A 205 6.70 -1.79 -14.96
CA LEU A 205 6.40 -2.40 -13.69
C LEU A 205 5.85 -3.80 -13.90
N ARG A 206 6.37 -4.77 -13.15
CA ARG A 206 5.72 -6.07 -12.93
C ARG A 206 4.95 -5.96 -11.64
N VAL A 207 3.68 -6.32 -11.69
CA VAL A 207 2.78 -6.23 -10.53
C VAL A 207 2.22 -7.60 -10.22
N ALA A 208 2.17 -7.94 -8.93
CA ALA A 208 1.47 -9.12 -8.44
C ALA A 208 0.53 -8.71 -7.29
N PHE A 209 -0.75 -9.03 -7.42
CA PHE A 209 -1.76 -8.80 -6.39
C PHE A 209 -2.01 -10.08 -5.61
N VAL A 210 -1.81 -10.00 -4.30
CA VAL A 210 -2.00 -11.12 -3.38
C VAL A 210 -3.05 -10.74 -2.34
N THR A 211 -4.12 -11.53 -2.24
CA THR A 211 -5.22 -11.25 -1.32
C THR A 211 -4.86 -11.57 0.13
N VAL A 212 -5.03 -10.59 1.01
CA VAL A 212 -4.91 -10.76 2.46
C VAL A 212 -6.17 -10.20 3.13
N GLY A 213 -7.12 -11.07 3.41
CA GLY A 213 -8.44 -10.67 3.93
C GLY A 213 -9.29 -9.98 2.86
N ASP A 214 -9.72 -8.75 3.14
CA ASP A 214 -10.46 -7.88 2.24
C ASP A 214 -9.57 -6.81 1.55
N CYS A 215 -8.27 -7.01 1.59
CA CYS A 215 -7.25 -6.13 1.05
C CYS A 215 -6.25 -6.92 0.20
N GLU A 216 -5.65 -6.32 -0.81
CA GLU A 216 -4.54 -6.92 -1.54
C GLU A 216 -3.20 -6.28 -1.15
N LEU A 217 -2.14 -7.10 -1.20
CA LEU A 217 -0.77 -6.62 -1.30
C LEU A 217 -0.42 -6.50 -2.77
N GLU A 218 -0.11 -5.29 -3.21
CA GLU A 218 0.33 -4.99 -4.58
C GLU A 218 1.85 -4.95 -4.62
N PHE A 219 2.49 -6.04 -5.03
CA PHE A 219 3.94 -6.11 -5.17
C PHE A 219 4.38 -5.46 -6.47
N LEU A 220 5.12 -4.36 -6.36
CA LEU A 220 5.60 -3.52 -7.46
C LEU A 220 7.10 -3.75 -7.67
N GLN A 221 7.47 -4.36 -8.80
CA GLN A 221 8.84 -4.57 -9.21
C GLN A 221 9.15 -3.80 -10.49
N GLU A 222 10.06 -2.84 -10.42
CA GLU A 222 10.53 -2.14 -11.62
C GLU A 222 11.38 -3.05 -12.51
N PHE A 223 11.26 -2.87 -13.82
CA PHE A 223 12.14 -3.47 -14.80
C PHE A 223 12.33 -2.53 -16.00
N ASP A 224 13.45 -2.68 -16.67
CA ASP A 224 13.67 -2.00 -17.94
C ASP A 224 13.20 -2.91 -19.09
N PRO A 225 12.20 -2.50 -19.88
CA PRO A 225 11.73 -3.27 -21.02
C PRO A 225 12.71 -3.28 -22.20
N ARG A 226 13.77 -2.44 -22.17
CA ARG A 226 14.77 -2.32 -23.23
C ARG A 226 15.93 -3.28 -22.97
N PRO A 227 16.34 -4.10 -23.91
CA PRO A 227 17.50 -4.99 -23.75
C PRO A 227 18.77 -4.19 -23.45
N GLY A 228 19.44 -4.49 -22.33
CA GLY A 228 20.73 -3.90 -21.94
C GLY A 228 20.70 -2.44 -21.49
N ALA A 229 19.53 -1.82 -21.35
CA ALA A 229 19.42 -0.45 -20.86
C ALA A 229 19.17 -0.42 -19.33
N ARG A 230 19.69 0.63 -18.66
CA ARG A 230 19.30 0.94 -17.27
C ARG A 230 18.10 1.87 -17.26
N VAL A 231 17.14 1.66 -16.38
CA VAL A 231 16.01 2.57 -16.18
C VAL A 231 16.55 3.95 -15.80
N ALA A 232 16.11 4.99 -16.53
CA ALA A 232 16.47 6.38 -16.22
C ALA A 232 15.60 6.86 -15.04
N HIS A 233 16.15 6.83 -13.84
CA HIS A 233 15.45 7.10 -12.58
C HIS A 233 15.11 8.57 -12.31
N GLU A 234 15.35 9.50 -13.24
CA GLU A 234 15.29 10.93 -12.94
C GLU A 234 14.22 11.71 -13.72
N ARG A 235 13.43 11.07 -14.56
CA ARG A 235 12.41 11.75 -15.35
C ARG A 235 11.03 11.17 -15.08
N PRO A 236 10.03 12.02 -14.75
CA PRO A 236 8.65 11.56 -14.72
C PRO A 236 8.27 11.06 -16.12
N GLY A 237 7.56 9.94 -16.16
CA GLY A 237 7.02 9.42 -17.41
C GLY A 237 5.96 10.32 -18.02
N THR A 238 5.54 10.02 -19.25
CA THR A 238 4.48 10.74 -19.97
C THR A 238 3.13 10.68 -19.25
N THR A 239 2.92 9.66 -18.43
CA THR A 239 1.74 9.48 -17.56
C THR A 239 1.85 10.20 -16.22
N ARG A 240 2.90 11.02 -15.99
CA ARG A 240 3.23 11.65 -14.69
C ARG A 240 3.54 10.66 -13.58
N GLN A 241 3.75 9.39 -13.89
CA GLN A 241 4.26 8.42 -12.93
C GLN A 241 5.74 8.69 -12.70
N ASP A 242 6.16 8.62 -11.44
CA ASP A 242 7.57 8.70 -11.10
C ASP A 242 8.22 7.35 -11.39
N GLN A 243 8.85 7.24 -12.55
CA GLN A 243 9.66 6.08 -12.90
C GLN A 243 10.87 6.03 -11.97
N GLY A 244 11.05 4.92 -11.32
CA GLY A 244 12.10 4.75 -10.32
C GLY A 244 11.68 5.11 -8.90
N ALA A 245 10.40 5.45 -8.64
CA ALA A 245 9.91 5.66 -7.27
C ALA A 245 10.10 4.42 -6.40
N VAL A 246 9.81 3.25 -6.95
CA VAL A 246 9.95 1.95 -6.27
C VAL A 246 11.44 1.65 -6.02
N ALA A 247 12.31 1.81 -7.03
CA ALA A 247 13.75 1.57 -6.87
C ALA A 247 14.38 2.55 -5.87
N ARG A 248 14.01 3.84 -5.90
CA ARG A 248 14.48 4.82 -4.89
C ARG A 248 14.01 4.48 -3.49
N PHE A 249 12.76 4.02 -3.35
CA PHE A 249 12.25 3.59 -2.06
C PHE A 249 13.08 2.41 -1.53
N ILE A 250 13.32 1.39 -2.36
CA ILE A 250 14.13 0.22 -1.99
C ILE A 250 15.56 0.64 -1.60
N ALA A 251 16.18 1.53 -2.36
CA ALA A 251 17.53 2.02 -2.08
C ALA A 251 17.63 2.79 -0.75
N THR A 252 16.56 3.47 -0.32
CA THR A 252 16.56 4.34 0.87
C THR A 252 15.93 3.73 2.11
N ARG A 253 15.04 2.74 1.94
CA ARG A 253 14.26 2.13 3.03
C ARG A 253 14.27 0.60 3.02
N GLY A 254 14.80 -0.04 1.97
CA GLY A 254 14.65 -1.47 1.71
C GLY A 254 13.31 -1.82 1.07
N ALA A 255 13.17 -3.08 0.64
CA ALA A 255 11.88 -3.59 0.18
C ALA A 255 10.85 -3.60 1.33
N GLY A 256 9.58 -3.36 1.01
CA GLY A 256 8.50 -3.35 2.00
C GLY A 256 7.34 -2.43 1.65
N LEU A 257 6.47 -2.17 2.61
CA LEU A 257 5.25 -1.36 2.44
C LEU A 257 5.59 0.06 2.00
N HIS A 258 5.00 0.49 0.89
CA HIS A 258 5.29 1.75 0.22
C HIS A 258 4.14 2.76 0.32
N HIS A 259 2.94 2.36 -0.07
CA HIS A 259 1.76 3.22 -0.07
C HIS A 259 0.49 2.47 0.30
N MET A 260 -0.58 3.20 0.57
CA MET A 260 -1.90 2.67 0.87
C MET A 260 -2.92 3.22 -0.13
N ALA A 261 -3.80 2.34 -0.60
CA ALA A 261 -4.91 2.69 -1.48
C ALA A 261 -6.25 2.54 -0.76
N LEU A 262 -7.09 3.56 -0.85
CA LEU A 262 -8.43 3.57 -0.27
C LEU A 262 -9.48 3.52 -1.39
N LYS A 263 -10.38 2.53 -1.32
CA LYS A 263 -11.48 2.43 -2.28
C LYS A 263 -12.54 3.48 -2.03
N VAL A 264 -12.95 4.14 -3.10
CA VAL A 264 -14.01 5.15 -3.10
C VAL A 264 -14.97 4.94 -4.28
N PRO A 265 -16.26 5.28 -4.14
CA PRO A 265 -17.25 5.13 -5.23
C PRO A 265 -17.13 6.22 -6.29
N ASP A 266 -16.63 7.42 -5.94
CA ASP A 266 -16.44 8.56 -6.84
C ASP A 266 -15.08 9.23 -6.54
N ILE A 267 -14.08 8.88 -7.33
CA ILE A 267 -12.72 9.38 -7.11
C ILE A 267 -12.61 10.88 -7.41
N ASN A 268 -13.30 11.38 -8.44
CA ASN A 268 -13.19 12.79 -8.81
C ASN A 268 -13.87 13.70 -7.79
N GLY A 269 -15.04 13.29 -7.30
CA GLY A 269 -15.73 13.97 -6.20
C GLY A 269 -14.91 13.97 -4.92
N ALA A 270 -14.29 12.85 -4.57
CA ALA A 270 -13.42 12.72 -3.40
C ALA A 270 -12.15 13.58 -3.50
N LEU A 271 -11.42 13.55 -4.63
CA LEU A 271 -10.25 14.38 -4.86
C LEU A 271 -10.59 15.88 -4.82
N ALA A 272 -11.71 16.28 -5.44
CA ALA A 272 -12.17 17.66 -5.38
C ALA A 272 -12.53 18.09 -3.96
N ALA A 273 -13.14 17.23 -3.13
CA ALA A 273 -13.45 17.51 -1.73
C ALA A 273 -12.16 17.67 -0.91
N LEU A 274 -11.20 16.77 -1.06
CA LEU A 274 -9.88 16.86 -0.39
C LEU A 274 -9.11 18.11 -0.81
N GLY A 275 -9.14 18.49 -2.11
CA GLY A 275 -8.53 19.71 -2.58
C GLY A 275 -9.15 20.96 -1.95
N ARG A 276 -10.50 21.02 -1.82
CA ARG A 276 -11.20 22.12 -1.12
C ARG A 276 -10.88 22.16 0.37
N ALA A 277 -10.62 21.01 1.00
CA ALA A 277 -10.17 20.92 2.39
C ALA A 277 -8.70 21.35 2.58
N GLY A 278 -7.98 21.69 1.49
CA GLY A 278 -6.60 22.20 1.55
C GLY A 278 -5.53 21.12 1.43
N HIS A 279 -5.90 19.87 1.10
CA HIS A 279 -4.90 18.82 0.89
C HIS A 279 -4.10 19.07 -0.39
N ALA A 280 -2.78 18.85 -0.29
CA ALA A 280 -1.93 18.84 -1.47
C ALA A 280 -2.16 17.52 -2.24
N LEU A 281 -2.64 17.64 -3.45
CA LEU A 281 -2.87 16.51 -4.34
C LEU A 281 -1.72 16.38 -5.34
N ILE A 282 -1.31 15.14 -5.63
CA ILE A 282 -0.43 14.83 -6.77
C ILE A 282 -1.29 14.76 -8.02
N ASP A 283 -2.44 14.08 -7.94
CA ASP A 283 -3.42 14.00 -9.01
C ASP A 283 -4.70 14.75 -8.59
N SER A 284 -5.10 15.76 -9.35
CA SER A 284 -6.33 16.52 -9.11
C SER A 284 -7.59 15.85 -9.67
N VAL A 285 -7.41 14.88 -10.57
CA VAL A 285 -8.46 14.03 -11.17
C VAL A 285 -7.95 12.61 -11.25
N GLY A 286 -8.88 11.66 -11.24
CA GLY A 286 -8.56 10.23 -11.39
C GLY A 286 -7.90 9.94 -12.73
N ARG A 287 -6.79 9.21 -12.72
CA ARG A 287 -6.09 8.73 -13.92
C ARG A 287 -6.10 7.20 -13.98
N PRO A 288 -5.92 6.61 -15.17
CA PRO A 288 -5.85 5.16 -15.30
C PRO A 288 -4.76 4.54 -14.42
N GLY A 289 -5.10 3.45 -13.76
CA GLY A 289 -4.23 2.62 -12.94
C GLY A 289 -4.39 1.14 -13.24
N SER A 290 -3.77 0.29 -12.42
CA SER A 290 -3.86 -1.17 -12.51
C SER A 290 -5.31 -1.65 -12.43
N ARG A 291 -5.61 -2.81 -13.03
CA ARG A 291 -6.92 -3.48 -12.95
C ARG A 291 -8.10 -2.63 -13.45
N ARG A 292 -7.87 -1.79 -14.48
CA ARG A 292 -8.85 -0.85 -15.06
C ARG A 292 -9.42 0.15 -14.03
N ALA A 293 -8.72 0.38 -12.93
CA ALA A 293 -9.10 1.36 -11.93
C ALA A 293 -8.79 2.78 -12.40
N LEU A 294 -9.48 3.76 -11.79
CA LEU A 294 -9.00 5.13 -11.70
C LEU A 294 -8.29 5.30 -10.37
N ILE A 295 -7.13 5.94 -10.38
CA ILE A 295 -6.33 6.23 -9.19
C ILE A 295 -6.00 7.71 -9.10
N GLY A 296 -5.79 8.22 -7.87
CA GLY A 296 -5.39 9.59 -7.65
C GLY A 296 -4.61 9.73 -6.35
N PHE A 297 -3.36 10.20 -6.43
CA PHE A 297 -2.44 10.30 -5.30
C PHE A 297 -2.60 11.61 -4.52
N ILE A 298 -2.54 11.49 -3.20
CA ILE A 298 -2.48 12.58 -2.23
C ILE A 298 -1.04 12.71 -1.77
N HIS A 299 -0.52 13.94 -1.74
CA HIS A 299 0.87 14.18 -1.36
C HIS A 299 1.10 13.81 0.12
N PRO A 300 2.18 13.09 0.48
CA PRO A 300 2.43 12.62 1.84
C PRO A 300 2.40 13.71 2.91
N LYS A 301 2.77 14.97 2.58
CA LYS A 301 2.72 16.09 3.52
C LYS A 301 1.34 16.36 4.10
N SER A 302 0.28 15.98 3.40
CA SER A 302 -1.11 16.15 3.85
C SER A 302 -1.58 15.07 4.82
N LEU A 303 -0.81 13.99 4.94
CA LEU A 303 -1.20 12.78 5.70
C LEU A 303 -0.07 12.32 6.63
N GLY A 304 0.59 13.28 7.30
CA GLY A 304 1.64 12.99 8.27
C GLY A 304 2.83 12.21 7.70
N GLY A 305 3.10 12.30 6.40
CA GLY A 305 4.20 11.62 5.71
C GLY A 305 3.84 10.25 5.12
N VAL A 306 2.57 9.86 5.13
CA VAL A 306 2.06 8.62 4.51
C VAL A 306 1.68 8.87 3.06
N LEU A 307 2.20 8.07 2.13
CA LEU A 307 1.78 8.08 0.74
C LEU A 307 0.47 7.30 0.60
N LEU A 308 -0.57 7.99 0.13
CA LEU A 308 -1.90 7.43 -0.04
C LEU A 308 -2.46 7.80 -1.41
N HIS A 309 -3.23 6.89 -2.01
CA HIS A 309 -4.05 7.22 -3.16
C HIS A 309 -5.50 6.71 -2.98
N LEU A 310 -6.42 7.32 -3.71
CA LEU A 310 -7.78 6.84 -3.85
C LEU A 310 -7.86 5.92 -5.06
N VAL A 311 -8.77 4.95 -4.98
CA VAL A 311 -9.04 3.98 -6.05
C VAL A 311 -10.54 3.91 -6.29
N GLN A 312 -10.94 4.05 -7.55
CA GLN A 312 -12.30 3.74 -8.00
C GLN A 312 -12.21 2.59 -9.00
N ARG A 313 -12.81 1.48 -8.66
CA ARG A 313 -12.95 0.30 -9.54
C ARG A 313 -14.17 -0.52 -9.17
N GLU A 314 -14.66 -1.29 -10.12
CA GLU A 314 -15.68 -2.31 -9.85
C GLU A 314 -15.03 -3.51 -9.13
N ASP A 315 -15.76 -4.13 -8.22
CA ASP A 315 -15.39 -5.43 -7.67
C ASP A 315 -15.84 -6.50 -8.69
N LEU A 316 -14.89 -7.34 -9.12
CA LEU A 316 -15.11 -8.43 -10.09
C LEU A 316 -15.49 -9.73 -9.36
#